data_f97022f1ec8cc0a24a12736a07ee3495
#
_entry.id   f97022f1ec8cc0a24a12736a07ee3495
#
_cell.length_a   1.000
_cell.length_b   1.000
_cell.length_c   1.000
_cell.angle_alpha   90.00
_cell.angle_beta   90.00
_cell.angle_gamma   90.00
#
_symmetry.space_group_name_H-M   'P 1'
#
loop_
_entity.id
_entity.type
_entity.pdbx_description
1 polymer ?
#
loop_
_entity_poly.entity_id
_entity_poly.type
_entity_poly.pdbx_seq_one_letter_code
_entity_poly.pdbx_strand_id
1 'polypeptide(L)'
;MTVMGYVLIQTSAQTVHAVYRNMLWQTALAAIGVFLLAAAVVFFVAQQITRPLTAITEAAGQMARGDFAIRAPEEGGKEIEELSRSFNQMTAKLSSIEQSRRDFVANVSHELRSPITSIKGFAQGMLDGTIPPEMHKQYLQVVLDETQRLAKLINNLLNLSRMENEETSLAFSHFDLNEMARRVLISRMTQIDDKGMEIDVDFESETCYVHADADQIQQVIINLLDNAIKYTPGRGTVRLSTKTEDDLVIMRVKDNGVGIPAADAPYIFDRFYKVDKAHTVGKGTGLGLAICKRIMERHHQQIRLVSGDGGAEFEITLEKGIDPGGAHGDTGAGED
;
A
#
# COMPACT_ATOMS: atom_id res chain seq x y z
N MET A 1 -65.48 -23.29 90.86
CA MET A 1 -65.66 -24.37 89.86
C MET A 1 -65.47 -23.76 88.48
N THR A 2 -64.29 -23.83 87.87
CA THR A 2 -63.96 -23.26 86.52
C THR A 2 -64.16 -24.34 85.50
N VAL A 3 -65.12 -24.15 84.63
CA VAL A 3 -65.34 -25.07 83.49
C VAL A 3 -64.40 -24.70 82.37
N MET A 4 -63.39 -25.51 82.12
CA MET A 4 -62.53 -25.42 80.89
C MET A 4 -63.26 -26.03 79.71
N GLY A 5 -63.68 -25.21 78.77
CA GLY A 5 -64.22 -25.63 77.51
C GLY A 5 -63.13 -25.97 76.50
N TYR A 6 -63.16 -27.14 75.90
CA TYR A 6 -62.30 -27.53 74.82
C TYR A 6 -62.98 -27.25 73.48
N VAL A 7 -62.30 -26.55 72.57
CA VAL A 7 -62.72 -26.36 71.18
C VAL A 7 -62.09 -27.44 70.34
N LEU A 8 -62.85 -28.39 69.86
CA LEU A 8 -62.46 -29.41 68.92
C LEU A 8 -62.65 -28.88 67.49
N ILE A 9 -61.56 -28.55 66.86
CA ILE A 9 -61.57 -28.17 65.42
C ILE A 9 -61.42 -29.47 64.63
N GLN A 10 -62.51 -29.96 64.04
CA GLN A 10 -62.58 -31.15 63.20
C GLN A 10 -62.38 -30.70 61.73
N THR A 11 -61.16 -30.76 61.22
CA THR A 11 -60.85 -30.55 59.79
C THR A 11 -61.05 -31.84 59.01
N SER A 12 -61.90 -31.79 57.97
CA SER A 12 -62.17 -32.97 57.12
C SER A 12 -60.92 -33.32 56.34
N ALA A 13 -60.49 -34.57 56.37
CA ALA A 13 -59.31 -35.06 55.59
C ALA A 13 -59.45 -34.75 54.06
N GLN A 14 -60.68 -34.73 53.56
CA GLN A 14 -61.01 -34.36 52.18
C GLN A 14 -60.60 -32.92 51.82
N THR A 15 -60.81 -31.95 52.74
CA THR A 15 -60.40 -30.56 52.53
C THR A 15 -58.87 -30.38 52.52
N VAL A 16 -58.19 -31.08 53.38
CA VAL A 16 -56.67 -31.11 53.40
C VAL A 16 -56.15 -31.68 52.12
N HIS A 17 -56.68 -32.80 51.63
CA HIS A 17 -56.28 -33.38 50.37
C HIS A 17 -56.60 -32.51 49.15
N ALA A 18 -57.72 -31.79 49.14
CA ALA A 18 -58.03 -30.83 48.06
C ALA A 18 -57.10 -29.63 48.04
N VAL A 19 -56.73 -29.07 49.17
CA VAL A 19 -55.81 -27.95 49.31
C VAL A 19 -54.42 -28.41 48.89
N TYR A 20 -53.96 -29.61 49.34
CA TYR A 20 -52.66 -30.15 48.98
C TYR A 20 -52.53 -30.46 47.46
N ARG A 21 -53.60 -30.98 46.85
CA ARG A 21 -53.65 -31.23 45.39
C ARG A 21 -53.59 -29.90 44.62
N ASN A 22 -54.33 -28.89 45.02
CA ASN A 22 -54.28 -27.55 44.41
C ASN A 22 -52.88 -26.90 44.54
N MET A 23 -52.26 -27.00 45.72
CA MET A 23 -50.86 -26.54 45.90
C MET A 23 -49.90 -27.26 44.98
N LEU A 24 -50.00 -28.62 44.84
CA LEU A 24 -49.17 -29.41 43.93
C LEU A 24 -49.36 -28.97 42.46
N TRP A 25 -50.61 -28.75 42.04
CA TRP A 25 -50.88 -28.26 40.67
C TRP A 25 -50.34 -26.86 40.45
N GLN A 26 -50.47 -25.94 41.40
CA GLN A 26 -49.92 -24.59 41.32
C GLN A 26 -48.39 -24.60 41.28
N THR A 27 -47.75 -25.42 42.11
CA THR A 27 -46.26 -25.55 42.09
C THR A 27 -45.78 -26.20 40.81
N ALA A 28 -46.50 -27.21 40.30
CA ALA A 28 -46.16 -27.84 39.01
C ALA A 28 -46.28 -26.89 37.83
N LEU A 29 -47.37 -26.09 37.79
CA LEU A 29 -47.53 -25.06 36.74
C LEU A 29 -46.46 -23.96 36.84
N ALA A 30 -46.13 -23.52 38.04
CA ALA A 30 -45.03 -22.56 38.25
C ALA A 30 -43.70 -23.10 37.82
N ALA A 31 -43.37 -24.38 38.15
CA ALA A 31 -42.15 -25.04 37.72
C ALA A 31 -42.04 -25.18 36.19
N ILE A 32 -43.14 -25.56 35.52
CA ILE A 32 -43.23 -25.61 34.05
C ILE A 32 -43.00 -24.19 33.45
N GLY A 33 -43.62 -23.17 34.02
CA GLY A 33 -43.45 -21.79 33.59
C GLY A 33 -41.97 -21.32 33.67
N VAL A 34 -41.32 -21.58 34.80
CA VAL A 34 -39.88 -21.29 34.99
C VAL A 34 -39.01 -22.07 34.03
N PHE A 35 -39.30 -23.36 33.81
CA PHE A 35 -38.57 -24.20 32.85
C PHE A 35 -38.70 -23.68 31.42
N LEU A 36 -39.90 -23.32 30.97
CA LEU A 36 -40.12 -22.76 29.63
C LEU A 36 -39.42 -21.40 29.46
N LEU A 37 -39.43 -20.55 30.48
CA LEU A 37 -38.69 -19.28 30.46
C LEU A 37 -37.21 -19.50 30.38
N ALA A 38 -36.67 -20.40 31.19
CA ALA A 38 -35.24 -20.75 31.14
C ALA A 38 -34.85 -21.31 29.77
N ALA A 39 -35.64 -22.22 29.19
CA ALA A 39 -35.41 -22.76 27.85
C ALA A 39 -35.43 -21.68 26.78
N ALA A 40 -36.38 -20.71 26.86
CA ALA A 40 -36.42 -19.58 25.94
C ALA A 40 -35.18 -18.69 26.04
N VAL A 41 -34.74 -18.39 27.27
CA VAL A 41 -33.49 -17.61 27.48
C VAL A 41 -32.27 -18.32 26.90
N VAL A 42 -32.11 -19.63 27.19
CA VAL A 42 -30.99 -20.43 26.64
C VAL A 42 -31.03 -20.47 25.12
N PHE A 43 -32.21 -20.64 24.52
CA PHE A 43 -32.39 -20.62 23.08
C PHE A 43 -32.01 -19.25 22.48
N PHE A 44 -32.44 -18.18 23.10
CA PHE A 44 -32.10 -16.82 22.66
C PHE A 44 -30.58 -16.55 22.74
N VAL A 45 -29.95 -16.90 23.86
CA VAL A 45 -28.50 -16.74 24.06
C VAL A 45 -27.74 -17.60 23.04
N ALA A 46 -28.19 -18.85 22.80
CA ALA A 46 -27.56 -19.70 21.81
C ALA A 46 -27.65 -19.12 20.40
N GLN A 47 -28.77 -18.54 20.01
CA GLN A 47 -28.93 -17.89 18.70
C GLN A 47 -28.17 -16.57 18.56
N GLN A 48 -28.25 -15.72 19.56
CA GLN A 48 -27.73 -14.35 19.49
C GLN A 48 -26.23 -14.24 19.79
N ILE A 49 -25.66 -15.18 20.54
CA ILE A 49 -24.28 -15.12 21.01
C ILE A 49 -23.49 -16.33 20.57
N THR A 50 -23.90 -17.56 20.96
CA THR A 50 -23.06 -18.75 20.81
C THR A 50 -22.84 -19.13 19.36
N ARG A 51 -23.88 -19.16 18.53
CA ARG A 51 -23.78 -19.51 17.11
C ARG A 51 -22.91 -18.56 16.31
N PRO A 52 -23.11 -17.22 16.38
CA PRO A 52 -22.25 -16.29 15.68
C PRO A 52 -20.80 -16.35 16.13
N LEU A 53 -20.53 -16.46 17.44
CA LEU A 53 -19.15 -16.63 17.95
C LEU A 53 -18.48 -17.87 17.41
N THR A 54 -19.20 -19.00 17.34
CA THR A 54 -18.67 -20.23 16.75
C THR A 54 -18.34 -20.04 15.27
N ALA A 55 -19.22 -19.37 14.52
CA ALA A 55 -19.00 -19.07 13.11
C ALA A 55 -17.77 -18.17 12.89
N ILE A 56 -17.59 -17.13 13.74
CA ILE A 56 -16.38 -16.28 13.68
C ILE A 56 -15.12 -17.10 13.98
N THR A 57 -15.19 -17.98 14.99
CA THR A 57 -14.05 -18.84 15.36
C THR A 57 -13.68 -19.82 14.23
N GLU A 58 -14.68 -20.42 13.58
CA GLU A 58 -14.46 -21.28 12.42
C GLU A 58 -13.88 -20.52 11.23
N ALA A 59 -14.42 -19.31 10.95
CA ALA A 59 -13.89 -18.44 9.92
C ALA A 59 -12.43 -18.03 10.20
N ALA A 60 -12.09 -17.72 11.46
CA ALA A 60 -10.72 -17.42 11.87
C ALA A 60 -9.79 -18.64 11.70
N GLY A 61 -10.29 -19.85 12.00
CA GLY A 61 -9.56 -21.09 11.75
C GLY A 61 -9.31 -21.36 10.26
N GLN A 62 -10.24 -21.03 9.38
CA GLN A 62 -10.07 -21.15 7.93
C GLN A 62 -9.11 -20.08 7.39
N MET A 63 -9.23 -18.84 7.85
CA MET A 63 -8.31 -17.76 7.53
C MET A 63 -6.86 -18.11 7.94
N ALA A 64 -6.65 -18.74 9.10
CA ALA A 64 -5.33 -19.19 9.55
C ALA A 64 -4.73 -20.28 8.64
N ARG A 65 -5.55 -21.02 7.90
CA ARG A 65 -5.13 -21.99 6.88
C ARG A 65 -4.94 -21.38 5.49
N GLY A 66 -5.10 -20.05 5.36
CA GLY A 66 -4.85 -19.33 4.12
C GLY A 66 -6.10 -19.10 3.25
N ASP A 67 -7.30 -19.40 3.73
CA ASP A 67 -8.55 -19.04 3.05
C ASP A 67 -8.99 -17.64 3.47
N PHE A 68 -8.57 -16.65 2.71
CA PHE A 68 -8.92 -15.23 2.94
C PHE A 68 -10.23 -14.82 2.25
N ALA A 69 -10.91 -15.71 1.53
CA ALA A 69 -12.20 -15.42 0.92
C ALA A 69 -13.36 -15.55 1.91
N ILE A 70 -13.13 -16.24 3.05
CA ILE A 70 -14.14 -16.46 4.08
C ILE A 70 -14.66 -15.17 4.68
N ARG A 71 -15.93 -15.16 5.06
CA ARG A 71 -16.56 -14.06 5.78
C ARG A 71 -17.35 -14.60 6.96
N ALA A 72 -17.26 -13.92 8.08
CA ALA A 72 -18.12 -14.18 9.23
C ALA A 72 -19.51 -13.57 8.98
N PRO A 73 -20.62 -14.26 9.39
CA PRO A 73 -21.96 -13.71 9.28
C PRO A 73 -22.09 -12.48 10.17
N GLU A 74 -22.74 -11.42 9.64
CA GLU A 74 -23.04 -10.20 10.39
C GLU A 74 -24.43 -10.32 11.03
N GLU A 75 -24.62 -11.36 11.85
CA GLU A 75 -25.86 -11.70 12.54
C GLU A 75 -25.62 -11.78 14.04
N GLY A 76 -26.62 -11.42 14.85
CA GLY A 76 -26.56 -11.48 16.31
C GLY A 76 -26.85 -10.16 17.00
N GLY A 77 -26.37 -10.00 18.23
CA GLY A 77 -26.45 -8.73 18.95
C GLY A 77 -25.50 -7.69 18.37
N LYS A 78 -25.76 -6.42 18.66
CA LYS A 78 -25.00 -5.28 18.11
C LYS A 78 -23.49 -5.42 18.26
N GLU A 79 -23.03 -5.93 19.39
CA GLU A 79 -21.61 -6.14 19.69
C GLU A 79 -21.00 -7.26 18.83
N ILE A 80 -21.80 -8.29 18.54
CA ILE A 80 -21.38 -9.42 17.67
C ILE A 80 -21.34 -8.99 16.21
N GLU A 81 -22.28 -8.17 15.75
CA GLU A 81 -22.25 -7.60 14.39
C GLU A 81 -21.02 -6.71 14.20
N GLU A 82 -20.67 -5.88 15.19
CA GLU A 82 -19.48 -5.03 15.15
C GLU A 82 -18.19 -5.88 15.10
N LEU A 83 -18.12 -6.95 15.89
CA LEU A 83 -17.02 -7.90 15.87
C LEU A 83 -16.90 -8.59 14.51
N SER A 84 -18.01 -9.09 13.96
CA SER A 84 -18.06 -9.72 12.63
C SER A 84 -17.59 -8.77 11.53
N ARG A 85 -18.05 -7.51 11.58
CA ARG A 85 -17.64 -6.47 10.62
C ARG A 85 -16.15 -6.17 10.71
N SER A 86 -15.62 -6.03 11.91
CA SER A 86 -14.18 -5.81 12.15
C SER A 86 -13.35 -7.00 11.66
N PHE A 87 -13.80 -8.23 11.92
CA PHE A 87 -13.18 -9.44 11.40
C PHE A 87 -13.18 -9.47 9.87
N ASN A 88 -14.32 -9.17 9.23
CA ASN A 88 -14.46 -9.14 7.78
C ASN A 88 -13.55 -8.08 7.13
N GLN A 89 -13.41 -6.91 7.74
CA GLN A 89 -12.48 -5.87 7.29
C GLN A 89 -11.02 -6.33 7.38
N MET A 90 -10.63 -6.97 8.49
CA MET A 90 -9.29 -7.53 8.65
C MET A 90 -9.02 -8.61 7.60
N THR A 91 -9.97 -9.53 7.37
CA THR A 91 -9.84 -10.59 6.36
C THR A 91 -9.72 -10.02 4.96
N ALA A 92 -10.49 -8.98 4.61
CA ALA A 92 -10.39 -8.30 3.33
C ALA A 92 -9.01 -7.66 3.12
N LYS A 93 -8.46 -7.02 4.16
CA LYS A 93 -7.13 -6.41 4.12
C LYS A 93 -6.02 -7.46 3.97
N LEU A 94 -6.10 -8.57 4.69
CA LEU A 94 -5.16 -9.69 4.56
C LEU A 94 -5.24 -10.35 3.18
N SER A 95 -6.45 -10.54 2.64
CA SER A 95 -6.66 -11.05 1.28
C SER A 95 -5.97 -10.16 0.23
N SER A 96 -6.13 -8.84 0.34
CA SER A 96 -5.48 -7.88 -0.54
C SER A 96 -3.96 -7.93 -0.45
N ILE A 97 -3.41 -8.04 0.76
CA ILE A 97 -1.95 -8.14 1.00
C ILE A 97 -1.41 -9.43 0.37
N GLU A 98 -2.07 -10.56 0.60
CA GLU A 98 -1.64 -11.86 0.05
C GLU A 98 -1.75 -11.90 -1.48
N GLN A 99 -2.81 -11.30 -2.05
CA GLN A 99 -2.93 -11.18 -3.50
C GLN A 99 -1.79 -10.31 -4.06
N SER A 100 -1.53 -9.15 -3.47
CA SER A 100 -0.42 -8.28 -3.87
C SER A 100 0.93 -8.98 -3.79
N ARG A 101 1.14 -9.83 -2.77
CA ARG A 101 2.35 -10.64 -2.62
C ARG A 101 2.49 -11.69 -3.73
N ARG A 102 1.40 -12.38 -4.09
CA ARG A 102 1.40 -13.37 -5.19
C ARG A 102 1.67 -12.70 -6.53
N ASP A 103 1.00 -11.58 -6.79
CA ASP A 103 1.20 -10.81 -8.02
C ASP A 103 2.63 -10.28 -8.13
N PHE A 104 3.21 -9.83 -7.01
CA PHE A 104 4.61 -9.42 -6.94
C PHE A 104 5.55 -10.56 -7.35
N VAL A 105 5.43 -11.74 -6.73
CA VAL A 105 6.29 -12.90 -7.06
C VAL A 105 6.12 -13.33 -8.52
N ALA A 106 4.89 -13.36 -9.02
CA ALA A 106 4.60 -13.70 -10.41
C ALA A 106 5.24 -12.70 -11.38
N ASN A 107 5.08 -11.40 -11.12
CA ASN A 107 5.63 -10.33 -11.96
C ASN A 107 7.16 -10.31 -11.93
N VAL A 108 7.80 -10.48 -10.75
CA VAL A 108 9.27 -10.63 -10.63
C VAL A 108 9.76 -11.79 -11.50
N SER A 109 9.09 -12.95 -11.40
CA SER A 109 9.46 -14.14 -12.18
C SER A 109 9.36 -13.89 -13.69
N HIS A 110 8.34 -13.17 -14.14
CA HIS A 110 8.16 -12.80 -15.53
C HIS A 110 9.22 -11.81 -16.03
N GLU A 111 9.45 -10.73 -15.27
CA GLU A 111 10.42 -9.68 -15.64
C GLU A 111 11.87 -10.18 -15.59
N LEU A 112 12.19 -11.21 -14.80
CA LEU A 112 13.49 -11.88 -14.80
C LEU A 112 13.63 -12.88 -15.96
N ARG A 113 12.56 -13.64 -16.27
CA ARG A 113 12.63 -14.72 -17.28
C ARG A 113 12.89 -14.17 -18.68
N SER A 114 12.27 -13.05 -19.05
CA SER A 114 12.39 -12.47 -20.38
C SER A 114 13.84 -12.14 -20.77
N PRO A 115 14.59 -11.29 -20.02
CA PRO A 115 15.98 -10.97 -20.35
C PRO A 115 16.90 -12.20 -20.32
N ILE A 116 16.70 -13.12 -19.34
CA ILE A 116 17.49 -14.35 -19.27
C ILE A 116 17.30 -15.21 -20.52
N THR A 117 16.06 -15.33 -21.01
CA THR A 117 15.77 -16.09 -22.24
C THR A 117 16.42 -15.44 -23.46
N SER A 118 16.37 -14.10 -23.57
CA SER A 118 17.01 -13.35 -24.66
C SER A 118 18.53 -13.51 -24.62
N ILE A 119 19.17 -13.31 -23.46
CA ILE A 119 20.63 -13.50 -23.27
C ILE A 119 21.03 -14.91 -23.68
N LYS A 120 20.31 -15.93 -23.14
CA LYS A 120 20.59 -17.33 -23.46
C LYS A 120 20.42 -17.61 -24.95
N GLY A 121 19.34 -17.13 -25.58
CA GLY A 121 19.06 -17.35 -27.00
C GLY A 121 20.11 -16.75 -27.92
N PHE A 122 20.53 -15.52 -27.68
CA PHE A 122 21.57 -14.87 -28.47
C PHE A 122 22.93 -15.50 -28.26
N ALA A 123 23.31 -15.81 -27.01
CA ALA A 123 24.57 -16.52 -26.72
C ALA A 123 24.60 -17.90 -27.40
N GLN A 124 23.52 -18.67 -27.31
CA GLN A 124 23.45 -19.97 -27.98
C GLN A 124 23.47 -19.85 -29.49
N GLY A 125 22.74 -18.89 -30.10
CA GLY A 125 22.74 -18.69 -31.53
C GLY A 125 24.11 -18.24 -32.11
N MET A 126 24.93 -17.55 -31.32
CA MET A 126 26.31 -17.24 -31.65
C MET A 126 27.23 -18.47 -31.55
N LEU A 127 27.01 -19.33 -30.54
CA LEU A 127 27.82 -20.54 -30.32
C LEU A 127 27.54 -21.61 -31.36
N ASP A 128 26.30 -21.81 -31.78
CA ASP A 128 25.92 -22.84 -32.76
C ASP A 128 25.99 -22.37 -34.22
N GLY A 129 26.43 -21.12 -34.45
CA GLY A 129 26.60 -20.55 -35.79
C GLY A 129 25.28 -20.13 -36.46
N THR A 130 24.16 -20.16 -35.78
CA THR A 130 22.85 -19.64 -36.28
C THR A 130 22.92 -18.13 -36.51
N ILE A 131 23.70 -17.42 -35.68
CA ILE A 131 24.00 -15.99 -35.84
C ILE A 131 25.37 -15.85 -36.54
N PRO A 132 25.43 -15.26 -37.73
CA PRO A 132 26.66 -15.07 -38.46
C PRO A 132 27.67 -14.19 -37.69
N PRO A 133 28.99 -14.42 -37.81
CA PRO A 133 30.03 -13.66 -37.11
C PRO A 133 29.95 -12.14 -37.31
N GLU A 134 29.48 -11.69 -38.47
CA GLU A 134 29.33 -10.26 -38.79
C GLU A 134 28.28 -9.57 -37.90
N MET A 135 27.31 -10.33 -37.39
CA MET A 135 26.25 -9.83 -36.53
C MET A 135 26.59 -9.98 -35.03
N HIS A 136 27.65 -10.68 -34.64
CA HIS A 136 28.00 -10.95 -33.24
C HIS A 136 28.08 -9.67 -32.42
N LYS A 137 28.70 -8.59 -32.95
CA LYS A 137 28.83 -7.31 -32.25
C LYS A 137 27.45 -6.72 -31.91
N GLN A 138 26.50 -6.79 -32.81
CA GLN A 138 25.12 -6.28 -32.60
C GLN A 138 24.44 -7.07 -31.53
N TYR A 139 24.47 -8.41 -31.59
CA TYR A 139 23.77 -9.24 -30.59
C TYR A 139 24.49 -9.25 -29.24
N LEU A 140 25.81 -9.09 -29.19
CA LEU A 140 26.52 -8.86 -27.92
C LEU A 140 26.09 -7.54 -27.24
N GLN A 141 25.82 -6.50 -28.04
CA GLN A 141 25.28 -5.26 -27.49
C GLN A 141 23.90 -5.50 -26.86
N VAL A 142 23.02 -6.26 -27.53
CA VAL A 142 21.71 -6.63 -26.96
C VAL A 142 21.86 -7.44 -25.66
N VAL A 143 22.81 -8.39 -25.61
CA VAL A 143 23.11 -9.16 -24.41
C VAL A 143 23.57 -8.24 -23.26
N LEU A 144 24.44 -7.28 -23.58
CA LEU A 144 24.92 -6.30 -22.60
C LEU A 144 23.77 -5.44 -22.05
N ASP A 145 22.93 -4.93 -22.93
CA ASP A 145 21.77 -4.10 -22.58
C ASP A 145 20.78 -4.87 -21.68
N GLU A 146 20.49 -6.14 -22.02
CA GLU A 146 19.61 -6.99 -21.19
C GLU A 146 20.24 -7.34 -19.83
N THR A 147 21.57 -7.47 -19.76
CA THR A 147 22.30 -7.70 -18.51
C THR A 147 22.23 -6.46 -17.60
N GLN A 148 22.42 -5.26 -18.16
CA GLN A 148 22.28 -4.00 -17.44
C GLN A 148 20.85 -3.78 -16.94
N ARG A 149 19.86 -4.11 -17.77
CA ARG A 149 18.45 -4.07 -17.39
C ARG A 149 18.16 -5.01 -16.22
N LEU A 150 18.71 -6.24 -16.25
CA LEU A 150 18.55 -7.22 -15.17
C LEU A 150 19.19 -6.71 -13.87
N ALA A 151 20.39 -6.14 -13.94
CA ALA A 151 21.04 -5.54 -12.79
C ALA A 151 20.23 -4.39 -12.18
N LYS A 152 19.65 -3.49 -13.01
CA LYS A 152 18.76 -2.41 -12.57
C LYS A 152 17.51 -2.97 -11.91
N LEU A 153 16.91 -4.04 -12.44
CA LEU A 153 15.74 -4.69 -11.85
C LEU A 153 16.06 -5.26 -10.47
N ILE A 154 17.16 -6.00 -10.33
CA ILE A 154 17.60 -6.58 -9.05
C ILE A 154 17.85 -5.48 -8.01
N ASN A 155 18.56 -4.41 -8.37
CA ASN A 155 18.82 -3.30 -7.47
C ASN A 155 17.51 -2.60 -7.01
N ASN A 156 16.55 -2.42 -7.90
CA ASN A 156 15.25 -1.87 -7.57
C ASN A 156 14.48 -2.77 -6.61
N LEU A 157 14.52 -4.09 -6.79
CA LEU A 157 13.88 -5.06 -5.89
C LEU A 157 14.53 -5.06 -4.50
N LEU A 158 15.86 -5.01 -4.44
CA LEU A 158 16.59 -4.94 -3.16
C LEU A 158 16.29 -3.63 -2.42
N ASN A 159 16.26 -2.50 -3.14
CA ASN A 159 15.92 -1.21 -2.55
C ASN A 159 14.48 -1.21 -2.01
N LEU A 160 13.53 -1.74 -2.79
CA LEU A 160 12.14 -1.84 -2.37
C LEU A 160 12.00 -2.73 -1.12
N SER A 161 12.67 -3.89 -1.11
CA SER A 161 12.68 -4.80 0.04
C SER A 161 13.28 -4.16 1.31
N ARG A 162 14.37 -3.38 1.16
CA ARG A 162 14.96 -2.64 2.28
C ARG A 162 14.03 -1.55 2.81
N MET A 163 13.29 -0.87 1.93
CA MET A 163 12.33 0.17 2.32
C MET A 163 11.06 -0.38 2.96
N GLU A 164 10.73 -1.67 2.75
CA GLU A 164 9.61 -2.35 3.41
C GLU A 164 9.95 -2.77 4.84
N ASN A 165 11.20 -3.08 5.10
CA ASN A 165 11.68 -3.32 6.44
C ASN A 165 11.91 -1.95 7.10
N GLU A 166 11.07 -1.58 8.07
CA GLU A 166 11.12 -0.32 8.82
C GLU A 166 12.45 -0.09 9.57
N GLU A 167 13.34 -1.07 9.58
CA GLU A 167 14.63 -1.04 10.28
C GLU A 167 15.65 -0.06 9.69
N THR A 168 15.45 0.42 8.45
CA THR A 168 16.38 1.39 7.84
C THR A 168 15.92 2.80 8.20
N SER A 169 16.55 3.45 9.17
CA SER A 169 16.29 4.86 9.49
C SER A 169 16.64 5.76 8.31
N LEU A 170 15.81 6.79 8.06
CA LEU A 170 16.12 7.84 7.09
C LEU A 170 17.23 8.73 7.62
N ALA A 171 18.17 9.08 6.76
CA ALA A 171 19.25 10.02 7.06
C ALA A 171 18.82 11.44 6.64
N PHE A 172 17.96 12.06 7.45
CA PHE A 172 17.51 13.43 7.18
C PHE A 172 18.66 14.43 7.23
N SER A 173 18.70 15.31 6.24
CA SER A 173 19.65 16.42 6.13
C SER A 173 19.02 17.60 5.42
N HIS A 174 19.61 18.80 5.60
CA HIS A 174 19.25 19.98 4.84
C HIS A 174 20.13 20.07 3.60
N PHE A 175 19.51 20.19 2.42
CA PHE A 175 20.24 20.32 1.15
C PHE A 175 19.44 21.14 0.16
N ASP A 176 20.15 21.71 -0.85
CA ASP A 176 19.54 22.45 -1.93
C ASP A 176 18.94 21.51 -2.99
N LEU A 177 17.62 21.48 -3.06
CA LEU A 177 16.84 20.68 -4.01
C LEU A 177 17.09 21.11 -5.46
N ASN A 178 17.21 22.44 -5.71
CA ASN A 178 17.45 22.97 -7.04
C ASN A 178 18.81 22.53 -7.58
N GLU A 179 19.85 22.59 -6.76
CA GLU A 179 21.18 22.13 -7.13
C GLU A 179 21.20 20.60 -7.37
N MET A 180 20.51 19.82 -6.53
CA MET A 180 20.35 18.37 -6.75
C MET A 180 19.66 18.10 -8.09
N ALA A 181 18.57 18.79 -8.40
CA ALA A 181 17.81 18.65 -9.64
C ALA A 181 18.68 19.00 -10.86
N ARG A 182 19.49 20.08 -10.79
CA ARG A 182 20.45 20.46 -11.84
C ARG A 182 21.48 19.34 -12.07
N ARG A 183 22.09 18.79 -11.02
CA ARG A 183 23.05 17.70 -11.14
C ARG A 183 22.47 16.45 -11.77
N VAL A 184 21.26 16.05 -11.36
CA VAL A 184 20.56 14.92 -11.97
C VAL A 184 20.28 15.20 -13.44
N LEU A 185 19.81 16.41 -13.78
CA LEU A 185 19.55 16.81 -15.15
C LEU A 185 20.82 16.73 -16.02
N ILE A 186 21.95 17.31 -15.56
CA ILE A 186 23.24 17.25 -16.25
C ILE A 186 23.66 15.80 -16.49
N SER A 187 23.44 14.91 -15.54
CA SER A 187 23.78 13.48 -15.71
C SER A 187 22.96 12.78 -16.81
N ARG A 188 21.89 13.40 -17.31
CA ARG A 188 20.99 12.88 -18.37
C ARG A 188 21.14 13.63 -19.70
N MET A 189 22.01 14.65 -19.78
CA MET A 189 22.13 15.51 -20.97
C MET A 189 22.39 14.71 -22.24
N THR A 190 23.26 13.70 -22.22
CA THR A 190 23.53 12.85 -23.39
C THR A 190 22.24 12.22 -23.94
N GLN A 191 21.37 11.70 -23.05
CA GLN A 191 20.12 11.06 -23.49
C GLN A 191 19.09 12.10 -24.01
N ILE A 192 19.11 13.29 -23.45
CA ILE A 192 18.27 14.42 -23.85
C ILE A 192 18.69 14.91 -25.23
N ASP A 193 20.00 15.14 -25.43
CA ASP A 193 20.59 15.60 -26.70
C ASP A 193 20.40 14.57 -27.82
N ASP A 194 20.62 13.27 -27.54
CA ASP A 194 20.40 12.18 -28.50
C ASP A 194 18.95 12.13 -29.01
N LYS A 195 17.97 12.54 -28.16
CA LYS A 195 16.55 12.65 -28.54
C LYS A 195 16.18 14.03 -29.12
N GLY A 196 17.07 15.02 -29.07
CA GLY A 196 16.81 16.40 -29.47
C GLY A 196 15.68 17.02 -28.64
N MET A 197 15.60 16.72 -27.35
CA MET A 197 14.57 17.23 -26.43
C MET A 197 14.97 18.61 -25.89
N GLU A 198 13.94 19.41 -25.57
CA GLU A 198 14.11 20.69 -24.89
C GLU A 198 13.89 20.53 -23.38
N ILE A 199 14.71 21.21 -22.60
CA ILE A 199 14.57 21.26 -21.15
C ILE A 199 14.21 22.68 -20.74
N ASP A 200 13.13 22.81 -19.97
CA ASP A 200 12.67 24.06 -19.39
C ASP A 200 12.78 23.97 -17.85
N VAL A 201 13.56 24.84 -17.25
CA VAL A 201 13.80 24.89 -15.81
C VAL A 201 13.22 26.19 -15.24
N ASP A 202 12.21 26.06 -14.41
CA ASP A 202 11.46 27.16 -13.80
C ASP A 202 11.52 27.04 -12.27
N PHE A 203 12.65 27.44 -11.71
CA PHE A 203 12.85 27.45 -10.26
C PHE A 203 12.50 28.85 -9.70
N GLU A 204 11.61 28.90 -8.69
CA GLU A 204 11.15 30.15 -8.06
C GLU A 204 12.30 30.97 -7.47
N SER A 205 13.37 30.29 -6.99
CA SER A 205 14.57 30.90 -6.42
C SER A 205 15.83 30.18 -6.90
N GLU A 206 16.99 30.82 -6.75
CA GLU A 206 18.27 30.21 -7.12
C GLU A 206 18.58 28.96 -6.29
N THR A 207 18.31 29.02 -4.99
CA THR A 207 18.47 27.91 -4.03
C THR A 207 17.12 27.59 -3.40
N CYS A 208 16.88 26.29 -3.10
CA CYS A 208 15.68 25.82 -2.44
C CYS A 208 16.05 24.71 -1.45
N TYR A 209 16.15 25.05 -0.17
CA TYR A 209 16.52 24.07 0.85
C TYR A 209 15.33 23.26 1.33
N VAL A 210 15.55 21.94 1.43
CA VAL A 210 14.57 20.96 1.94
C VAL A 210 15.19 20.13 3.07
N HIS A 211 14.34 19.57 3.94
CA HIS A 211 14.73 18.66 5.01
C HIS A 211 14.25 17.23 4.68
N ALA A 212 15.15 16.40 4.18
CA ALA A 212 14.85 15.06 3.72
C ALA A 212 16.10 14.17 3.69
N ASP A 213 15.93 12.89 3.34
CA ASP A 213 17.04 12.00 3.00
C ASP A 213 17.47 12.26 1.55
N ALA A 214 18.65 12.88 1.39
CA ALA A 214 19.16 13.36 0.11
C ALA A 214 19.28 12.25 -0.94
N ASP A 215 19.74 11.07 -0.57
CA ASP A 215 19.94 9.95 -1.50
C ASP A 215 18.60 9.42 -2.00
N GLN A 216 17.60 9.34 -1.11
CA GLN A 216 16.27 8.88 -1.49
C GLN A 216 15.53 9.90 -2.36
N ILE A 217 15.62 11.21 -2.05
CA ILE A 217 15.01 12.24 -2.88
C ILE A 217 15.70 12.33 -4.25
N GLN A 218 17.02 12.18 -4.30
CA GLN A 218 17.74 12.08 -5.57
C GLN A 218 17.21 10.90 -6.41
N GLN A 219 16.93 9.76 -5.80
CA GLN A 219 16.33 8.60 -6.48
C GLN A 219 14.94 8.90 -7.04
N VAL A 220 14.11 9.70 -6.31
CA VAL A 220 12.81 10.15 -6.81
C VAL A 220 12.98 11.01 -8.05
N ILE A 221 13.85 12.02 -8.00
CA ILE A 221 14.10 12.92 -9.14
C ILE A 221 14.60 12.13 -10.35
N ILE A 222 15.55 11.20 -10.15
CA ILE A 222 16.05 10.32 -11.22
C ILE A 222 14.91 9.52 -11.86
N ASN A 223 14.04 8.91 -11.05
CA ASN A 223 12.96 8.10 -11.57
C ASN A 223 11.93 8.93 -12.35
N LEU A 224 11.59 10.13 -11.87
CA LEU A 224 10.65 11.01 -12.56
C LEU A 224 11.24 11.53 -13.87
N LEU A 225 12.52 11.97 -13.88
CA LEU A 225 13.20 12.42 -15.10
C LEU A 225 13.41 11.29 -16.10
N ASP A 226 13.86 10.09 -15.67
CA ASP A 226 13.99 8.91 -16.53
C ASP A 226 12.66 8.57 -17.20
N ASN A 227 11.53 8.70 -16.47
CA ASN A 227 10.19 8.50 -17.03
C ASN A 227 9.83 9.60 -18.06
N ALA A 228 10.02 10.87 -17.71
CA ALA A 228 9.77 11.98 -18.62
C ALA A 228 10.57 11.84 -19.93
N ILE A 229 11.88 11.61 -19.84
CA ILE A 229 12.75 11.40 -21.00
C ILE A 229 12.30 10.19 -21.82
N LYS A 230 11.90 9.11 -21.15
CA LYS A 230 11.52 7.85 -21.82
C LYS A 230 10.22 7.97 -22.60
N TYR A 231 9.19 8.58 -22.02
CA TYR A 231 7.84 8.63 -22.59
C TYR A 231 7.57 9.86 -23.46
N THR A 232 8.50 10.81 -23.48
CA THR A 232 8.47 11.93 -24.41
C THR A 232 9.08 11.49 -25.74
N PRO A 233 8.39 11.72 -26.87
CA PRO A 233 8.97 11.48 -28.20
C PRO A 233 10.13 12.44 -28.49
N GLY A 234 10.90 12.16 -29.52
CA GLY A 234 11.99 13.07 -29.94
C GLY A 234 11.47 14.47 -30.23
N ARG A 235 12.27 15.50 -29.89
CA ARG A 235 11.93 16.92 -29.95
C ARG A 235 10.78 17.35 -29.02
N GLY A 236 10.51 16.59 -27.97
CA GLY A 236 9.57 17.00 -26.93
C GLY A 236 10.24 17.85 -25.86
N THR A 237 9.45 18.31 -24.91
CA THR A 237 9.88 19.23 -23.82
C THR A 237 9.65 18.55 -22.47
N VAL A 238 10.65 18.68 -21.59
CA VAL A 238 10.50 18.34 -20.15
C VAL A 238 10.73 19.59 -19.34
N ARG A 239 9.76 19.92 -18.47
CA ARG A 239 9.85 21.06 -17.55
C ARG A 239 10.06 20.56 -16.14
N LEU A 240 11.02 21.19 -15.43
CA LEU A 240 11.23 21.06 -13.99
C LEU A 240 10.90 22.40 -13.34
N SER A 241 10.07 22.38 -12.30
CA SER A 241 9.79 23.57 -11.52
C SER A 241 9.81 23.30 -10.03
N THR A 242 10.20 24.29 -9.24
CA THR A 242 10.11 24.29 -7.79
C THR A 242 9.40 25.53 -7.32
N LYS A 243 8.55 25.37 -6.31
CA LYS A 243 7.81 26.46 -5.68
C LYS A 243 7.76 26.23 -4.18
N THR A 244 7.86 27.28 -3.40
CA THR A 244 7.69 27.23 -1.94
C THR A 244 6.28 27.71 -1.59
N GLU A 245 5.54 26.89 -0.85
CA GLU A 245 4.22 27.24 -0.32
C GLU A 245 4.23 26.97 1.19
N ASP A 246 4.20 28.01 1.99
CA ASP A 246 4.31 27.97 3.46
C ASP A 246 5.56 27.19 3.92
N ASP A 247 5.35 26.06 4.62
CA ASP A 247 6.40 25.18 5.13
C ASP A 247 6.74 24.00 4.19
N LEU A 248 6.19 24.00 2.99
CA LEU A 248 6.40 22.96 1.99
C LEU A 248 7.10 23.51 0.74
N VAL A 249 7.94 22.67 0.18
CA VAL A 249 8.50 22.85 -1.15
C VAL A 249 7.81 21.87 -2.08
N ILE A 250 7.29 22.39 -3.17
CA ILE A 250 6.63 21.63 -4.23
C ILE A 250 7.58 21.57 -5.41
N MET A 251 7.94 20.35 -5.83
CA MET A 251 8.67 20.14 -7.08
C MET A 251 7.79 19.44 -8.09
N ARG A 252 7.78 19.93 -9.33
CA ARG A 252 7.04 19.32 -10.45
C ARG A 252 7.99 18.93 -11.58
N VAL A 253 7.68 17.77 -12.16
CA VAL A 253 8.29 17.27 -13.40
C VAL A 253 7.16 17.07 -14.39
N LYS A 254 7.19 17.83 -15.48
CA LYS A 254 6.18 17.82 -16.53
C LYS A 254 6.83 17.45 -17.86
N ASP A 255 6.21 16.54 -18.59
CA ASP A 255 6.56 16.23 -19.97
C ASP A 255 5.37 16.52 -20.91
N ASN A 256 5.66 16.63 -22.21
CA ASN A 256 4.66 16.70 -23.26
C ASN A 256 4.60 15.39 -24.08
N GLY A 257 4.82 14.25 -23.40
CA GLY A 257 4.85 12.93 -23.98
C GLY A 257 3.47 12.35 -24.27
N VAL A 258 3.41 11.03 -24.29
CA VAL A 258 2.17 10.28 -24.62
C VAL A 258 1.06 10.42 -23.60
N GLY A 259 1.37 10.93 -22.41
CA GLY A 259 0.42 11.11 -21.31
C GLY A 259 0.03 9.81 -20.62
N ILE A 260 -0.91 9.93 -19.69
CA ILE A 260 -1.42 8.83 -18.86
C ILE A 260 -2.95 8.86 -18.92
N PRO A 261 -3.62 7.82 -19.48
CA PRO A 261 -5.07 7.75 -19.51
C PRO A 261 -5.68 7.82 -18.11
N ALA A 262 -6.81 8.49 -17.96
CA ALA A 262 -7.48 8.65 -16.66
C ALA A 262 -7.84 7.30 -16.00
N ALA A 263 -8.11 6.26 -16.79
CA ALA A 263 -8.37 4.91 -16.30
C ALA A 263 -7.15 4.26 -15.64
N ASP A 264 -5.94 4.63 -16.07
CA ASP A 264 -4.68 4.07 -15.57
C ASP A 264 -4.12 4.89 -14.38
N ALA A 265 -4.50 6.15 -14.26
CA ALA A 265 -3.98 7.08 -13.24
C ALA A 265 -4.01 6.54 -11.79
N PRO A 266 -5.05 5.82 -11.32
CA PRO A 266 -5.04 5.23 -9.98
C PRO A 266 -3.99 4.15 -9.75
N TYR A 267 -3.50 3.51 -10.82
CA TYR A 267 -2.66 2.30 -10.75
C TYR A 267 -1.18 2.55 -11.09
N ILE A 268 -0.82 3.74 -11.60
CA ILE A 268 0.55 4.03 -12.07
C ILE A 268 1.62 3.92 -10.97
N PHE A 269 1.23 4.02 -9.71
CA PHE A 269 2.10 3.85 -8.56
C PHE A 269 2.15 2.40 -8.05
N ASP A 270 1.37 1.49 -8.66
CA ASP A 270 1.41 0.09 -8.30
C ASP A 270 2.65 -0.59 -8.87
N ARG A 271 3.14 -1.61 -8.18
CA ARG A 271 4.35 -2.34 -8.58
C ARG A 271 4.12 -3.07 -9.90
N PHE A 272 5.08 -2.95 -10.83
CA PHE A 272 5.05 -3.56 -12.16
C PHE A 272 3.93 -3.06 -13.08
N TYR A 273 3.19 -2.04 -12.67
CA TYR A 273 2.16 -1.46 -13.52
C TYR A 273 2.76 -0.75 -14.72
N LYS A 274 2.16 -0.95 -15.89
CA LYS A 274 2.56 -0.33 -17.17
C LYS A 274 1.27 0.01 -17.92
N VAL A 275 1.12 1.27 -18.32
CA VAL A 275 -0.06 1.78 -19.04
C VAL A 275 -0.29 1.01 -20.35
N ASP A 276 0.78 0.65 -21.06
CA ASP A 276 0.71 -0.05 -22.33
C ASP A 276 1.45 -1.38 -22.29
N LYS A 277 0.69 -2.48 -22.11
CA LYS A 277 1.24 -3.84 -22.00
C LYS A 277 1.75 -4.37 -23.36
N ALA A 278 1.25 -3.83 -24.49
CA ALA A 278 1.50 -4.35 -25.83
C ALA A 278 2.69 -3.68 -26.53
N HIS A 279 2.93 -2.38 -26.32
CA HIS A 279 3.96 -1.60 -27.03
C HIS A 279 5.23 -1.32 -26.22
N THR A 280 5.26 -1.66 -24.93
CA THR A 280 6.42 -1.41 -24.04
C THR A 280 7.26 -2.65 -23.73
N VAL A 281 7.23 -3.67 -24.59
CA VAL A 281 8.18 -4.79 -24.50
C VAL A 281 9.60 -4.22 -24.54
N GLY A 282 10.32 -4.32 -23.41
CA GLY A 282 11.69 -3.78 -23.27
C GLY A 282 11.80 -2.41 -22.58
N LYS A 283 10.75 -1.62 -22.41
CA LYS A 283 10.85 -0.27 -21.85
C LYS A 283 10.43 -0.18 -20.37
N GLY A 284 11.34 -0.51 -19.45
CA GLY A 284 11.21 -0.27 -18.00
C GLY A 284 10.59 -1.41 -17.21
N THR A 285 10.82 -1.39 -15.90
CA THR A 285 10.45 -2.45 -14.94
C THR A 285 9.07 -2.26 -14.31
N GLY A 286 8.47 -1.06 -14.40
CA GLY A 286 7.24 -0.71 -13.68
C GLY A 286 7.44 -0.56 -12.16
N LEU A 287 8.69 -0.43 -11.69
CA LEU A 287 8.99 -0.25 -10.27
C LEU A 287 9.33 1.20 -9.90
N GLY A 288 9.69 2.06 -10.87
CA GLY A 288 10.20 3.41 -10.59
C GLY A 288 9.21 4.27 -9.81
N LEU A 289 7.95 4.38 -10.27
CA LEU A 289 6.92 5.17 -9.58
C LEU A 289 6.49 4.55 -8.24
N ALA A 290 6.47 3.22 -8.13
CA ALA A 290 6.22 2.53 -6.86
C ALA A 290 7.32 2.83 -5.83
N ILE A 291 8.58 2.90 -6.25
CA ILE A 291 9.71 3.32 -5.41
C ILE A 291 9.54 4.79 -4.99
N CYS A 292 9.20 5.68 -5.94
CA CYS A 292 8.94 7.09 -5.62
C CYS A 292 7.85 7.23 -4.54
N LYS A 293 6.71 6.56 -4.72
CA LYS A 293 5.62 6.56 -3.75
C LYS A 293 6.10 6.09 -2.37
N ARG A 294 6.83 4.98 -2.31
CA ARG A 294 7.34 4.44 -1.04
C ARG A 294 8.32 5.37 -0.35
N ILE A 295 9.21 6.03 -1.11
CA ILE A 295 10.11 7.06 -0.57
C ILE A 295 9.32 8.21 0.04
N MET A 296 8.34 8.74 -0.70
CA MET A 296 7.54 9.88 -0.23
C MET A 296 6.69 9.51 1.00
N GLU A 297 6.09 8.32 1.04
CA GLU A 297 5.38 7.80 2.21
C GLU A 297 6.28 7.73 3.46
N ARG A 298 7.53 7.27 3.32
CA ARG A 298 8.50 7.22 4.43
C ARG A 298 8.92 8.60 4.93
N HIS A 299 8.89 9.61 4.05
CA HIS A 299 9.12 11.01 4.42
C HIS A 299 7.86 11.70 4.96
N HIS A 300 6.72 11.01 5.08
CA HIS A 300 5.41 11.58 5.40
C HIS A 300 5.00 12.69 4.41
N GLN A 301 5.45 12.58 3.17
CA GLN A 301 5.23 13.51 2.07
C GLN A 301 4.44 12.84 0.94
N GLN A 302 4.02 13.61 -0.04
CA GLN A 302 3.15 13.14 -1.10
C GLN A 302 3.83 13.15 -2.47
N ILE A 303 3.44 12.18 -3.30
CA ILE A 303 3.64 12.21 -4.74
C ILE A 303 2.29 12.04 -5.41
N ARG A 304 2.01 12.85 -6.43
CA ARG A 304 0.75 12.75 -7.18
C ARG A 304 0.96 13.03 -8.67
N LEU A 305 0.05 12.48 -9.47
CA LEU A 305 -0.12 12.87 -10.87
C LEU A 305 -1.08 14.08 -10.89
N VAL A 306 -0.59 15.22 -11.35
CA VAL A 306 -1.38 16.45 -11.48
C VAL A 306 -2.18 16.46 -12.77
N SER A 307 -1.55 16.04 -13.86
CA SER A 307 -2.17 15.92 -15.18
C SER A 307 -1.56 14.76 -15.94
N GLY A 308 -2.40 14.04 -16.69
CA GLY A 308 -2.00 12.98 -17.62
C GLY A 308 -2.40 13.29 -19.07
N ASP A 309 -3.02 14.45 -19.36
CA ASP A 309 -3.49 14.83 -20.67
C ASP A 309 -2.45 15.72 -21.38
N GLY A 310 -2.12 15.36 -22.61
CA GLY A 310 -1.09 16.06 -23.39
C GLY A 310 0.33 15.96 -22.82
N GLY A 311 0.62 14.88 -22.08
CA GLY A 311 1.85 14.59 -21.35
C GLY A 311 1.54 14.22 -19.91
N ALA A 312 2.57 13.95 -19.09
CA ALA A 312 2.41 13.67 -17.68
C ALA A 312 3.04 14.78 -16.81
N GLU A 313 2.36 15.16 -15.74
CA GLU A 313 2.86 16.12 -14.75
C GLU A 313 2.81 15.47 -13.37
N PHE A 314 3.98 15.18 -12.81
CA PHE A 314 4.14 14.65 -11.47
C PHE A 314 4.55 15.75 -10.50
N GLU A 315 4.00 15.69 -9.30
CA GLU A 315 4.29 16.62 -8.22
C GLU A 315 4.72 15.85 -6.99
N ILE A 316 5.77 16.34 -6.33
CA ILE A 316 6.19 15.88 -4.99
C ILE A 316 6.20 17.06 -4.03
N THR A 317 5.89 16.80 -2.76
CA THR A 317 6.00 17.76 -1.66
C THR A 317 7.17 17.40 -0.77
N LEU A 318 7.88 18.36 -0.22
CA LEU A 318 8.98 18.17 0.73
C LEU A 318 8.87 19.22 1.83
N GLU A 319 9.34 18.88 3.02
CA GLU A 319 9.46 19.84 4.12
C GLU A 319 10.54 20.87 3.80
N LYS A 320 10.24 22.16 4.04
CA LYS A 320 11.19 23.24 3.83
C LYS A 320 12.38 23.11 4.78
N GLY A 321 13.56 23.18 4.23
CA GLY A 321 14.82 23.11 4.96
C GLY A 321 15.36 24.49 5.35
N ILE A 322 16.45 24.46 6.08
CA ILE A 322 17.21 25.65 6.49
C ILE A 322 18.51 25.68 5.68
N ASP A 323 18.91 26.87 5.24
CA ASP A 323 20.22 27.08 4.61
C ASP A 323 21.35 26.80 5.63
N PRO A 324 22.17 25.77 5.45
CA PRO A 324 23.28 25.48 6.37
C PRO A 324 24.34 26.60 6.44
N GLY A 325 24.41 27.47 5.40
CA GLY A 325 25.35 28.59 5.33
C GLY A 325 24.84 29.87 5.99
N GLY A 326 23.52 30.00 6.21
CA GLY A 326 22.92 31.22 6.78
C GLY A 326 23.06 31.37 8.31
N ALA A 327 23.54 30.34 9.02
CA ALA A 327 23.68 30.36 10.48
C ALA A 327 24.95 31.10 10.98
N HIS A 328 25.79 31.66 10.13
CA HIS A 328 27.04 32.31 10.50
C HIS A 328 27.04 33.85 10.36
N GLY A 329 25.86 34.47 10.16
CA GLY A 329 25.74 35.91 9.84
C GLY A 329 25.22 36.84 10.94
N ASP A 330 24.91 36.35 12.17
CA ASP A 330 24.37 37.25 13.21
C ASP A 330 24.97 37.01 14.62
N THR A 331 26.29 37.12 14.71
CA THR A 331 26.96 37.34 15.99
C THR A 331 28.05 38.42 15.80
N GLY A 332 27.69 39.65 16.03
CA GLY A 332 28.73 40.66 16.24
C GLY A 332 28.46 42.06 15.71
N ALA A 333 27.59 42.81 16.36
CA ALA A 333 27.78 44.28 16.46
C ALA A 333 26.86 44.81 17.56
N GLY A 334 27.41 44.91 18.74
CA GLY A 334 26.71 45.58 19.83
C GLY A 334 27.58 45.61 21.09
N GLU A 335 28.68 46.34 21.02
CA GLU A 335 29.34 46.96 22.18
C GLU A 335 30.30 48.01 21.65
N ASP A 336 29.88 49.26 21.76
CA ASP A 336 30.64 50.40 22.27
C ASP A 336 29.67 51.58 22.51
#